data_9a108518379996394bc981ea07b0cf04
#
_entry.id   9a108518379996394bc981ea07b0cf04
#
_cell.length_a   1.000
_cell.length_b   1.000
_cell.length_c   1.000
_cell.angle_alpha   90.00
_cell.angle_beta   90.00
_cell.angle_gamma   90.00
#
_symmetry.space_group_name_H-M   'P 1'
#
loop_
_entity.id
_entity.type
_entity.pdbx_description
1 polymer ?
#
loop_
_entity_poly.entity_id
_entity_poly.type
_entity_poly.pdbx_seq_one_letter_code
_entity_poly.pdbx_strand_id
1 'polypeptide(L)'
;MERRIKILNGFTAIVIVLFATMQCNWLYSRYRYTLHEYQDTLYNRVLNVIETGNELRRASVNDSILVVPNMKLSVNNATHRFEFEIYTINTRLYDIKDSLTFANLARIYESEHPAGIEKHTFVIDNSATESDVFDALERFRLDECVPIEIEPFNSLLRRNGMEIRNIELGHADSMMWHPIRTDNVSLRHKSLMVVYPYDIFEGEYIRIDCAVGLSPVIRQMADTLLLSLSCPCC
;
A
#
# COMPACT_ATOMS: atom_id res chain seq x y z
N MET A 1 -69.89 0.50 -7.75
CA MET A 1 -68.94 -0.52 -7.21
C MET A 1 -67.62 -0.48 -7.97
N GLU A 2 -67.58 -0.54 -9.27
CA GLU A 2 -66.35 -0.53 -10.11
C GLU A 2 -65.35 0.60 -9.85
N ARG A 3 -65.84 1.84 -9.66
CA ARG A 3 -64.97 3.01 -9.46
C ARG A 3 -64.16 2.93 -8.15
N ARG A 4 -64.76 2.35 -7.10
CA ARG A 4 -64.06 2.15 -5.81
C ARG A 4 -63.00 1.05 -5.92
N ILE A 5 -63.26 0.01 -6.69
CA ILE A 5 -62.31 -1.09 -6.95
C ILE A 5 -61.10 -0.56 -7.75
N LYS A 6 -61.36 0.26 -8.78
CA LYS A 6 -60.26 0.90 -9.58
C LYS A 6 -59.36 1.82 -8.74
N ILE A 7 -59.94 2.59 -7.83
CA ILE A 7 -59.18 3.46 -6.92
C ILE A 7 -58.37 2.62 -5.94
N LEU A 8 -58.95 1.56 -5.38
CA LEU A 8 -58.23 0.66 -4.47
C LEU A 8 -57.05 -0.04 -5.15
N ASN A 9 -57.26 -0.56 -6.36
CA ASN A 9 -56.21 -1.19 -7.16
C ASN A 9 -55.07 -0.19 -7.51
N GLY A 10 -55.45 1.03 -7.87
CA GLY A 10 -54.44 2.10 -8.12
C GLY A 10 -53.60 2.43 -6.88
N PHE A 11 -54.25 2.55 -5.73
CA PHE A 11 -53.56 2.78 -4.46
C PHE A 11 -52.61 1.62 -4.10
N THR A 12 -53.10 0.36 -4.23
CA THR A 12 -52.28 -0.85 -3.98
C THR A 12 -51.07 -0.90 -4.90
N ALA A 13 -51.23 -0.58 -6.19
CA ALA A 13 -50.11 -0.51 -7.14
C ALA A 13 -49.05 0.52 -6.74
N ILE A 14 -49.50 1.69 -6.32
CA ILE A 14 -48.56 2.77 -5.84
C ILE A 14 -47.78 2.28 -4.61
N VAL A 15 -48.44 1.67 -3.63
CA VAL A 15 -47.80 1.13 -2.43
C VAL A 15 -46.77 0.06 -2.78
N ILE A 16 -47.09 -0.85 -3.71
CA ILE A 16 -46.17 -1.89 -4.17
C ILE A 16 -44.94 -1.27 -4.83
N VAL A 17 -45.15 -0.28 -5.71
CA VAL A 17 -44.02 0.42 -6.38
C VAL A 17 -43.11 1.16 -5.37
N LEU A 18 -43.71 1.88 -4.42
CA LEU A 18 -42.96 2.54 -3.38
C LEU A 18 -42.14 1.55 -2.53
N PHE A 19 -42.75 0.44 -2.13
CA PHE A 19 -42.06 -0.60 -1.38
C PHE A 19 -40.92 -1.23 -2.18
N ALA A 20 -41.16 -1.59 -3.45
CA ALA A 20 -40.13 -2.12 -4.33
C ALA A 20 -38.96 -1.15 -4.51
N THR A 21 -39.24 0.15 -4.70
CA THR A 21 -38.20 1.20 -4.81
C THR A 21 -37.39 1.30 -3.54
N MET A 22 -38.04 1.26 -2.37
CA MET A 22 -37.37 1.29 -1.09
C MET A 22 -36.46 0.08 -0.90
N GLN A 23 -36.94 -1.12 -1.26
CA GLN A 23 -36.13 -2.36 -1.19
C GLN A 23 -34.95 -2.33 -2.14
N CYS A 24 -35.12 -1.85 -3.38
CA CYS A 24 -34.03 -1.71 -4.33
C CYS A 24 -32.96 -0.73 -3.82
N ASN A 25 -33.37 0.40 -3.27
CA ASN A 25 -32.46 1.38 -2.70
C ASN A 25 -31.69 0.82 -1.49
N TRP A 26 -32.37 0.09 -0.61
CA TRP A 26 -31.74 -0.58 0.52
C TRP A 26 -30.73 -1.64 0.08
N LEU A 27 -31.08 -2.50 -0.88
CA LEU A 27 -30.16 -3.50 -1.45
C LEU A 27 -28.95 -2.86 -2.09
N TYR A 28 -29.14 -1.78 -2.85
CA TYR A 28 -28.04 -1.04 -3.47
C TYR A 28 -27.11 -0.42 -2.43
N SER A 29 -27.66 0.21 -1.39
CA SER A 29 -26.87 0.77 -0.30
C SER A 29 -26.08 -0.31 0.45
N ARG A 30 -26.72 -1.45 0.72
CA ARG A 30 -26.08 -2.59 1.36
C ARG A 30 -24.94 -3.16 0.50
N TYR A 31 -25.20 -3.30 -0.80
CA TYR A 31 -24.18 -3.73 -1.74
C TYR A 31 -22.95 -2.80 -1.74
N ARG A 32 -23.18 -1.48 -1.80
CA ARG A 32 -22.07 -0.51 -1.76
C ARG A 32 -21.27 -0.60 -0.48
N TYR A 33 -21.94 -0.73 0.65
CA TYR A 33 -21.29 -0.89 1.95
C TYR A 33 -20.41 -2.16 1.99
N THR A 34 -20.99 -3.30 1.62
CA THR A 34 -20.27 -4.59 1.60
C THR A 34 -19.09 -4.57 0.62
N LEU A 35 -19.25 -3.91 -0.53
CA LEU A 35 -18.17 -3.75 -1.49
C LEU A 35 -17.01 -2.97 -0.89
N HIS A 36 -17.29 -1.87 -0.20
CA HIS A 36 -16.26 -1.05 0.43
C HIS A 36 -15.54 -1.82 1.56
N GLU A 37 -16.28 -2.50 2.42
CA GLU A 37 -15.75 -3.37 3.45
C GLU A 37 -14.84 -4.48 2.87
N TYR A 38 -15.23 -5.06 1.76
CA TYR A 38 -14.42 -6.04 1.06
C TYR A 38 -13.14 -5.43 0.48
N GLN A 39 -13.22 -4.22 -0.08
CA GLN A 39 -12.05 -3.49 -0.58
C GLN A 39 -11.08 -3.12 0.57
N ASP A 40 -11.60 -2.72 1.74
CA ASP A 40 -10.79 -2.48 2.93
C ASP A 40 -10.05 -3.75 3.38
N THR A 41 -10.78 -4.86 3.43
CA THR A 41 -10.21 -6.16 3.77
C THR A 41 -9.13 -6.59 2.78
N LEU A 42 -9.38 -6.38 1.48
CA LEU A 42 -8.42 -6.70 0.43
C LEU A 42 -7.17 -5.81 0.52
N TYR A 43 -7.34 -4.52 0.76
CA TYR A 43 -6.24 -3.57 0.95
C TYR A 43 -5.33 -3.98 2.12
N ASN A 44 -5.91 -4.25 3.29
CA ASN A 44 -5.14 -4.69 4.45
C ASN A 44 -4.43 -6.03 4.19
N ARG A 45 -5.06 -6.92 3.45
CA ARG A 45 -4.46 -8.19 3.04
C ARG A 45 -3.27 -7.99 2.10
N VAL A 46 -3.37 -7.05 1.15
CA VAL A 46 -2.25 -6.68 0.26
C VAL A 46 -1.09 -6.16 1.10
N LEU A 47 -1.33 -5.22 2.02
CA LEU A 47 -0.28 -4.68 2.89
C LEU A 47 0.39 -5.76 3.75
N ASN A 48 -0.39 -6.66 4.33
CA ASN A 48 0.15 -7.78 5.12
C ASN A 48 1.03 -8.71 4.28
N VAL A 49 0.66 -8.96 3.03
CA VAL A 49 1.48 -9.78 2.13
C VAL A 49 2.76 -9.06 1.74
N ILE A 50 2.70 -7.74 1.53
CA ILE A 50 3.89 -6.92 1.29
C ILE A 50 4.84 -7.01 2.48
N GLU A 51 4.32 -6.86 3.70
CA GLU A 51 5.14 -6.95 4.90
C GLU A 51 5.74 -8.35 5.08
N THR A 52 4.97 -9.40 4.85
CA THR A 52 5.49 -10.78 4.84
C THR A 52 6.61 -10.97 3.79
N GLY A 53 6.46 -10.37 2.61
CA GLY A 53 7.50 -10.36 1.58
C GLY A 53 8.77 -9.64 2.05
N ASN A 54 8.62 -8.50 2.73
CA ASN A 54 9.74 -7.76 3.30
C ASN A 54 10.42 -8.54 4.45
N GLU A 55 9.65 -9.25 5.28
CA GLU A 55 10.22 -10.13 6.31
C GLU A 55 11.06 -11.26 5.71
N LEU A 56 10.59 -11.87 4.62
CA LEU A 56 11.36 -12.88 3.89
C LEU A 56 12.65 -12.31 3.29
N ARG A 57 12.59 -11.09 2.74
CA ARG A 57 13.77 -10.37 2.24
C ARG A 57 14.75 -10.07 3.40
N ARG A 58 14.27 -9.57 4.54
CA ARG A 58 15.10 -9.34 5.75
C ARG A 58 15.79 -10.61 6.21
N ALA A 59 15.10 -11.75 6.20
CA ALA A 59 15.68 -13.04 6.57
C ALA A 59 16.76 -13.52 5.60
N SER A 60 16.78 -13.02 4.36
CA SER A 60 17.78 -13.34 3.33
C SER A 60 18.91 -12.30 3.23
N VAL A 61 18.84 -11.21 4.00
CA VAL A 61 19.88 -10.16 4.02
C VAL A 61 21.22 -10.79 4.42
N ASN A 62 22.21 -10.60 3.54
CA ASN A 62 23.59 -10.90 3.85
C ASN A 62 24.21 -9.59 4.37
N ASP A 63 24.94 -9.63 5.50
CA ASP A 63 25.62 -8.45 6.09
C ASP A 63 26.74 -7.88 5.19
N SER A 64 26.61 -8.02 3.89
CA SER A 64 27.56 -7.53 2.91
C SER A 64 27.41 -6.03 2.59
N ILE A 65 26.26 -5.43 2.95
CA ILE A 65 26.03 -4.00 2.78
C ILE A 65 25.66 -3.39 4.13
N LEU A 66 26.43 -2.39 4.55
CA LEU A 66 26.19 -1.61 5.74
C LEU A 66 25.69 -0.22 5.31
N VAL A 67 24.64 0.24 5.96
CA VAL A 67 24.08 1.58 5.75
C VAL A 67 24.35 2.43 6.97
N VAL A 68 25.04 3.54 6.78
CA VAL A 68 25.38 4.48 7.84
C VAL A 68 24.72 5.82 7.56
N PRO A 69 23.57 6.10 8.21
CA PRO A 69 22.83 7.35 8.00
C PRO A 69 23.48 8.50 8.78
N ASN A 70 23.38 9.69 8.22
CA ASN A 70 23.65 10.94 8.93
C ASN A 70 22.52 11.93 8.66
N MET A 71 21.83 12.31 9.69
CA MET A 71 20.95 13.46 9.63
C MET A 71 21.77 14.75 9.77
N LYS A 72 22.27 15.28 8.67
CA LYS A 72 22.73 16.65 8.62
C LYS A 72 21.51 17.55 8.53
N LEU A 73 21.05 18.06 9.67
CA LEU A 73 20.04 19.12 9.67
C LEU A 73 20.64 20.40 9.08
N SER A 74 20.81 20.47 7.78
CA SER A 74 20.99 21.75 7.12
C SER A 74 19.58 22.34 6.91
N VAL A 75 19.07 22.97 7.97
CA VAL A 75 17.78 23.67 7.91
C VAL A 75 17.95 24.87 6.99
N ASN A 76 17.55 24.73 5.75
CA ASN A 76 17.32 25.89 4.91
C ASN A 76 16.00 26.52 5.38
N ASN A 77 16.07 27.50 6.28
CA ASN A 77 14.92 28.20 6.87
C ASN A 77 13.96 28.80 5.83
N ALA A 78 14.40 28.97 4.58
CA ALA A 78 13.57 29.51 3.50
C ALA A 78 12.70 28.45 2.82
N THR A 79 13.09 27.18 2.83
CA THR A 79 12.38 26.12 2.08
C THR A 79 11.85 24.99 2.96
N HIS A 80 12.11 24.99 4.27
CA HIS A 80 11.73 23.91 5.20
C HIS A 80 12.14 22.51 4.70
N ARG A 81 13.30 22.41 4.08
CA ARG A 81 13.87 21.15 3.55
C ARG A 81 15.06 20.73 4.38
N PHE A 82 15.20 19.43 4.58
CA PHE A 82 16.31 18.82 5.30
C PHE A 82 17.16 18.04 4.32
N GLU A 83 18.48 18.22 4.35
CA GLU A 83 19.40 17.33 3.64
C GLU A 83 19.73 16.14 4.52
N PHE A 84 19.63 14.97 3.94
CA PHE A 84 19.87 13.70 4.57
C PHE A 84 20.95 12.95 3.78
N GLU A 85 22.05 12.62 4.41
CA GLU A 85 23.16 11.91 3.78
C GLU A 85 23.23 10.47 4.30
N ILE A 86 23.41 9.52 3.39
CA ILE A 86 23.60 8.11 3.71
C ILE A 86 24.89 7.65 3.04
N TYR A 87 25.71 6.88 3.75
CA TYR A 87 26.79 6.10 3.17
C TYR A 87 26.39 4.64 3.13
N THR A 88 26.51 4.00 1.97
CA THR A 88 26.44 2.55 1.81
C THR A 88 27.85 2.00 1.67
N ILE A 89 28.12 0.89 2.37
CA ILE A 89 29.42 0.25 2.36
C ILE A 89 29.25 -1.20 1.97
N ASN A 90 29.85 -1.56 0.84
CA ASN A 90 29.93 -2.95 0.42
C ASN A 90 31.16 -3.61 1.10
N THR A 91 30.91 -4.41 2.13
CA THR A 91 31.94 -5.07 2.93
C THR A 91 32.78 -6.10 2.17
N ARG A 92 32.35 -6.52 0.98
CA ARG A 92 33.13 -7.38 0.08
C ARG A 92 34.17 -6.62 -0.71
N LEU A 93 33.94 -5.32 -0.94
CA LEU A 93 34.81 -4.46 -1.74
C LEU A 93 35.67 -3.56 -0.85
N TYR A 94 35.20 -3.26 0.35
CA TYR A 94 35.90 -2.38 1.29
C TYR A 94 36.05 -3.07 2.65
N ASP A 95 37.31 -3.26 3.08
CA ASP A 95 37.66 -3.81 4.39
C ASP A 95 37.58 -2.70 5.45
N ILE A 96 36.68 -2.84 6.39
CA ILE A 96 36.43 -1.86 7.45
C ILE A 96 37.54 -2.00 8.49
N LYS A 97 38.51 -1.10 8.44
CA LYS A 97 39.64 -1.06 9.39
C LYS A 97 39.44 -0.09 10.54
N ASP A 98 38.62 0.95 10.32
CA ASP A 98 38.38 2.02 11.26
C ASP A 98 36.97 1.96 11.86
N SER A 99 36.76 2.74 12.93
CA SER A 99 35.43 2.92 13.51
C SER A 99 34.44 3.48 12.48
N LEU A 100 33.28 2.82 12.34
CA LEU A 100 32.18 3.22 11.45
C LEU A 100 31.45 4.47 11.97
N THR A 101 32.19 5.56 12.15
CA THR A 101 31.56 6.85 12.41
C THR A 101 31.33 7.58 11.10
N PHE A 102 30.22 8.32 11.01
CA PHE A 102 29.94 9.12 9.83
C PHE A 102 31.09 10.07 9.46
N ALA A 103 31.71 10.71 10.47
CA ALA A 103 32.83 11.63 10.24
C ALA A 103 34.04 10.93 9.59
N ASN A 104 34.37 9.71 10.00
CA ASN A 104 35.43 8.94 9.39
C ASN A 104 35.09 8.51 7.96
N LEU A 105 33.86 8.10 7.71
CA LEU A 105 33.39 7.73 6.37
C LEU A 105 33.42 8.92 5.41
N ALA A 106 32.94 10.09 5.86
CA ALA A 106 32.98 11.31 5.08
C ALA A 106 34.44 11.66 4.70
N ARG A 107 35.36 11.60 5.67
CA ARG A 107 36.78 11.86 5.41
C ARG A 107 37.40 10.88 4.42
N ILE A 108 37.12 9.58 4.58
CA ILE A 108 37.64 8.53 3.68
C ILE A 108 37.06 8.72 2.28
N TYR A 109 35.77 8.94 2.16
CA TYR A 109 35.08 9.13 0.88
C TYR A 109 35.66 10.37 0.15
N GLU A 110 35.83 11.49 0.84
CA GLU A 110 36.37 12.74 0.25
C GLU A 110 37.83 12.62 -0.15
N SER A 111 38.65 11.86 0.60
CA SER A 111 40.07 11.75 0.34
C SER A 111 40.48 10.68 -0.64
N GLU A 112 39.80 9.54 -0.64
CA GLU A 112 40.23 8.32 -1.33
C GLU A 112 39.25 7.85 -2.40
N HIS A 113 37.97 8.23 -2.31
CA HIS A 113 36.88 7.73 -3.19
C HIS A 113 36.95 6.21 -3.38
N PRO A 114 36.98 5.41 -2.31
CA PRO A 114 37.23 3.98 -2.41
C PRO A 114 36.11 3.26 -3.09
N ALA A 115 36.44 2.27 -3.91
CA ALA A 115 35.46 1.35 -4.46
C ALA A 115 34.75 0.62 -3.31
N GLY A 116 33.43 0.63 -3.33
CA GLY A 116 32.60 -0.03 -2.32
C GLY A 116 32.07 0.89 -1.22
N ILE A 117 32.34 2.19 -1.29
CA ILE A 117 31.62 3.21 -0.48
C ILE A 117 30.89 4.14 -1.45
N GLU A 118 29.59 4.24 -1.29
CA GLU A 118 28.74 5.16 -2.04
C GLU A 118 28.09 6.17 -1.12
N LYS A 119 27.92 7.39 -1.60
CA LYS A 119 27.27 8.47 -0.88
C LYS A 119 25.96 8.83 -1.59
N HIS A 120 24.87 8.75 -0.85
CA HIS A 120 23.56 9.19 -1.30
C HIS A 120 23.16 10.46 -0.55
N THR A 121 22.58 11.43 -1.25
CA THR A 121 22.12 12.68 -0.66
C THR A 121 20.67 12.91 -1.07
N PHE A 122 19.79 13.00 -0.09
CA PHE A 122 18.37 13.18 -0.30
C PHE A 122 17.89 14.48 0.32
N VAL A 123 16.86 15.08 -0.25
CA VAL A 123 16.23 16.29 0.25
C VAL A 123 14.83 15.95 0.71
N ILE A 124 14.62 15.97 2.01
CA ILE A 124 13.35 15.63 2.66
C ILE A 124 12.57 16.92 2.94
N ASP A 125 11.28 16.93 2.67
CA ASP A 125 10.40 18.02 3.03
C ASP A 125 9.84 17.89 4.46
N ASN A 126 9.18 18.93 4.94
CA ASN A 126 8.65 19.01 6.31
C ASN A 126 7.41 18.12 6.55
N SER A 127 6.95 17.34 5.57
CA SER A 127 5.78 16.48 5.71
C SER A 127 6.08 15.15 6.37
N ALA A 128 7.36 14.74 6.36
CA ALA A 128 7.81 13.49 6.96
C ALA A 128 7.97 13.61 8.48
N THR A 129 7.49 12.61 9.18
CA THR A 129 7.76 12.43 10.61
C THR A 129 9.09 11.70 10.83
N GLU A 130 9.63 11.74 12.03
CA GLU A 130 10.82 10.97 12.39
C GLU A 130 10.65 9.47 12.14
N SER A 131 9.46 8.93 12.43
CA SER A 131 9.12 7.53 12.16
C SER A 131 9.14 7.20 10.67
N ASP A 132 8.63 8.12 9.82
CA ASP A 132 8.61 7.92 8.37
C ASP A 132 10.03 7.84 7.81
N VAL A 133 10.95 8.66 8.33
CA VAL A 133 12.36 8.63 7.93
C VAL A 133 13.05 7.34 8.34
N PHE A 134 12.79 6.83 9.55
CA PHE A 134 13.32 5.54 9.98
C PHE A 134 12.80 4.38 9.14
N ASP A 135 11.50 4.37 8.85
CA ASP A 135 10.90 3.36 7.99
C ASP A 135 11.45 3.42 6.56
N ALA A 136 11.71 4.62 6.04
CA ALA A 136 12.34 4.82 4.75
C ALA A 136 13.77 4.27 4.71
N LEU A 137 14.56 4.51 5.78
CA LEU A 137 15.92 3.97 5.91
C LEU A 137 15.95 2.44 5.91
N GLU A 138 15.04 1.82 6.66
CA GLU A 138 14.95 0.36 6.70
C GLU A 138 14.58 -0.22 5.33
N ARG A 139 13.69 0.44 4.59
CA ARG A 139 13.32 0.01 3.23
C ARG A 139 14.47 0.20 2.24
N PHE A 140 15.12 1.36 2.27
CA PHE A 140 16.31 1.63 1.46
C PHE A 140 17.39 0.57 1.70
N ARG A 141 17.75 0.33 2.98
CA ARG A 141 18.72 -0.72 3.34
C ARG A 141 18.30 -2.09 2.82
N LEU A 142 17.02 -2.42 2.93
CA LEU A 142 16.51 -3.71 2.48
C LEU A 142 16.63 -3.84 0.97
N ASP A 143 16.37 -2.78 0.21
CA ASP A 143 16.44 -2.79 -1.24
C ASP A 143 17.88 -2.87 -1.74
N GLU A 144 18.81 -2.12 -1.16
CA GLU A 144 20.23 -2.22 -1.41
C GLU A 144 20.80 -3.63 -1.18
N CYS A 145 20.31 -4.33 -0.14
CA CYS A 145 20.79 -5.67 0.20
C CYS A 145 20.12 -6.77 -0.66
N VAL A 146 18.83 -6.65 -0.88
CA VAL A 146 17.99 -7.65 -1.54
C VAL A 146 16.92 -6.93 -2.36
N PRO A 147 17.22 -6.52 -3.60
CA PRO A 147 16.27 -5.82 -4.46
C PRO A 147 14.94 -6.55 -4.60
N ILE A 148 13.87 -5.81 -4.80
CA ILE A 148 12.54 -6.38 -4.95
C ILE A 148 12.39 -7.05 -6.30
N GLU A 149 11.89 -8.28 -6.30
CA GLU A 149 11.60 -9.04 -7.51
C GLU A 149 10.09 -9.23 -7.70
N ILE A 150 9.58 -8.95 -8.89
CA ILE A 150 8.13 -9.00 -9.20
C ILE A 150 7.58 -10.43 -9.07
N GLU A 151 8.28 -11.43 -9.62
CA GLU A 151 7.74 -12.80 -9.73
C GLU A 151 7.54 -13.49 -8.37
N PRO A 152 8.51 -13.50 -7.44
CA PRO A 152 8.28 -14.02 -6.09
C PRO A 152 7.14 -13.30 -5.38
N PHE A 153 7.05 -11.98 -5.56
CA PHE A 153 6.03 -11.14 -4.96
C PHE A 153 4.64 -11.44 -5.50
N ASN A 154 4.49 -11.53 -6.83
CA ASN A 154 3.26 -11.92 -7.50
C ASN A 154 2.79 -13.32 -7.06
N SER A 155 3.73 -14.26 -6.94
CA SER A 155 3.45 -15.61 -6.45
C SER A 155 2.92 -15.60 -5.02
N LEU A 156 3.49 -14.75 -4.15
CA LEU A 156 3.06 -14.61 -2.76
C LEU A 156 1.64 -14.02 -2.66
N LEU A 157 1.33 -12.99 -3.44
CA LEU A 157 -0.01 -12.39 -3.51
C LEU A 157 -1.06 -13.42 -3.98
N ARG A 158 -0.77 -14.17 -5.04
CA ARG A 158 -1.67 -15.20 -5.59
C ARG A 158 -1.90 -16.35 -4.61
N ARG A 159 -0.87 -16.81 -3.90
CA ARG A 159 -0.99 -17.84 -2.85
C ARG A 159 -1.90 -17.40 -1.71
N ASN A 160 -1.95 -16.10 -1.43
CA ASN A 160 -2.87 -15.52 -0.44
C ASN A 160 -4.27 -15.23 -1.00
N GLY A 161 -4.62 -15.83 -2.16
CA GLY A 161 -5.96 -15.81 -2.72
C GLY A 161 -6.34 -14.48 -3.38
N MET A 162 -5.36 -13.67 -3.79
CA MET A 162 -5.61 -12.43 -4.51
C MET A 162 -5.60 -12.67 -6.01
N GLU A 163 -6.57 -12.07 -6.69
CA GLU A 163 -6.65 -12.07 -8.14
C GLU A 163 -5.92 -10.83 -8.67
N ILE A 164 -4.65 -11.01 -9.06
CA ILE A 164 -3.80 -9.94 -9.54
C ILE A 164 -3.99 -9.75 -11.03
N ARG A 165 -4.36 -8.54 -11.44
CA ARG A 165 -4.47 -8.12 -12.85
C ARG A 165 -3.13 -7.63 -13.38
N ASN A 166 -2.49 -6.76 -12.61
CA ASN A 166 -1.20 -6.20 -12.97
C ASN A 166 -0.36 -5.99 -11.71
N ILE A 167 0.94 -6.12 -11.87
CA ILE A 167 1.95 -5.76 -10.89
C ILE A 167 3.14 -5.18 -11.65
N GLU A 168 3.58 -4.00 -11.26
CA GLU A 168 4.67 -3.29 -11.91
C GLU A 168 5.48 -2.48 -10.91
N LEU A 169 6.77 -2.34 -11.21
CA LEU A 169 7.64 -1.40 -10.53
C LEU A 169 7.58 -0.07 -11.29
N GLY A 170 7.60 1.01 -10.55
CA GLY A 170 7.58 2.36 -11.10
C GLY A 170 8.43 3.30 -10.29
N HIS A 171 8.66 4.47 -10.85
CA HIS A 171 9.40 5.56 -10.23
C HIS A 171 8.50 6.80 -10.19
N ALA A 172 8.54 7.53 -9.08
CA ALA A 172 7.83 8.77 -8.87
C ALA A 172 8.83 9.94 -8.75
N ASP A 173 8.45 11.08 -9.30
CA ASP A 173 9.28 12.30 -9.20
C ASP A 173 9.31 12.91 -7.79
N SER A 174 8.52 12.37 -6.87
CA SER A 174 8.41 12.85 -5.49
C SER A 174 8.39 11.68 -4.51
N MET A 175 8.95 11.90 -3.32
CA MET A 175 8.93 10.93 -2.23
C MET A 175 7.50 10.61 -1.80
N MET A 176 7.17 9.32 -1.77
CA MET A 176 5.89 8.81 -1.25
C MET A 176 6.13 8.15 0.10
N TRP A 177 5.67 8.79 1.18
CA TRP A 177 5.87 8.28 2.54
C TRP A 177 4.92 7.14 2.91
N HIS A 178 3.72 7.14 2.34
CA HIS A 178 2.67 6.18 2.69
C HIS A 178 2.11 5.49 1.44
N PRO A 179 1.61 4.26 1.60
CA PRO A 179 0.92 3.58 0.53
C PRO A 179 -0.31 4.37 0.05
N ILE A 180 -0.48 4.44 -1.26
CA ILE A 180 -1.64 5.08 -1.89
C ILE A 180 -2.63 4.00 -2.31
N ARG A 181 -3.88 4.19 -1.94
CA ARG A 181 -5.00 3.35 -2.33
C ARG A 181 -5.89 4.08 -3.33
N THR A 182 -6.32 3.37 -4.36
CA THR A 182 -7.32 3.85 -5.30
C THR A 182 -8.35 2.76 -5.58
N ASP A 183 -9.60 3.05 -5.22
CA ASP A 183 -10.73 2.17 -5.45
C ASP A 183 -11.40 2.53 -6.78
N ASN A 184 -11.41 1.60 -7.73
CA ASN A 184 -12.15 1.77 -8.96
C ASN A 184 -13.47 0.99 -8.89
N VAL A 185 -14.58 1.72 -8.81
CA VAL A 185 -15.94 1.17 -8.68
C VAL A 185 -16.73 1.51 -9.94
N SER A 186 -16.31 1.03 -11.10
CA SER A 186 -17.12 1.14 -12.30
C SER A 186 -18.13 -0.03 -12.36
N LEU A 187 -19.22 0.15 -13.12
CA LEU A 187 -20.23 -0.90 -13.28
C LEU A 187 -19.67 -2.19 -13.91
N ARG A 188 -18.65 -2.07 -14.76
CA ARG A 188 -18.08 -3.20 -15.51
C ARG A 188 -16.79 -3.74 -14.90
N HIS A 189 -16.01 -2.89 -14.27
CA HIS A 189 -14.68 -3.25 -13.75
C HIS A 189 -14.53 -2.71 -12.33
N LYS A 190 -14.33 -3.62 -11.41
CA LYS A 190 -14.00 -3.30 -10.02
C LYS A 190 -12.59 -3.74 -9.76
N SER A 191 -11.78 -2.81 -9.32
CA SER A 191 -10.40 -3.10 -8.94
C SER A 191 -10.00 -2.26 -7.74
N LEU A 192 -9.04 -2.77 -7.02
CA LEU A 192 -8.30 -2.07 -5.99
C LEU A 192 -6.87 -1.91 -6.49
N MET A 193 -6.43 -0.67 -6.63
CA MET A 193 -5.04 -0.37 -6.93
C MET A 193 -4.34 0.07 -5.64
N VAL A 194 -3.22 -0.55 -5.35
CA VAL A 194 -2.33 -0.21 -4.24
C VAL A 194 -0.98 0.19 -4.82
N VAL A 195 -0.51 1.37 -4.48
CA VAL A 195 0.86 1.83 -4.77
C VAL A 195 1.61 1.84 -3.44
N TYR A 196 2.64 1.01 -3.34
CA TYR A 196 3.43 0.86 -2.14
C TYR A 196 4.87 1.31 -2.39
N PRO A 197 5.35 2.36 -1.72
CA PRO A 197 6.74 2.83 -1.85
C PRO A 197 7.66 1.82 -1.16
N TYR A 198 8.60 1.24 -1.90
CA TYR A 198 9.59 0.33 -1.34
C TYR A 198 10.97 0.97 -1.20
N ASP A 199 11.34 1.89 -2.07
CA ASP A 199 12.43 2.82 -1.86
C ASP A 199 11.90 4.27 -1.97
N ILE A 200 11.73 4.88 -0.80
CA ILE A 200 11.16 6.24 -0.70
C ILE A 200 12.16 7.28 -1.17
N PHE A 201 13.46 7.06 -0.94
CA PHE A 201 14.50 8.02 -1.27
C PHE A 201 14.75 8.10 -2.77
N GLU A 202 14.76 6.97 -3.44
CA GLU A 202 14.86 6.91 -4.90
C GLU A 202 13.49 7.09 -5.60
N GLY A 203 12.41 7.22 -4.82
CA GLY A 203 11.06 7.39 -5.37
C GLY A 203 10.47 6.13 -5.99
N GLU A 204 11.00 4.96 -5.65
CA GLU A 204 10.58 3.72 -6.25
C GLU A 204 9.37 3.10 -5.54
N TYR A 205 8.45 2.55 -6.34
CA TYR A 205 7.25 1.95 -5.83
C TYR A 205 6.85 0.67 -6.57
N ILE A 206 6.10 -0.18 -5.90
CA ILE A 206 5.38 -1.29 -6.51
C ILE A 206 3.91 -0.94 -6.63
N ARG A 207 3.36 -1.08 -7.83
CA ARG A 207 1.94 -0.90 -8.11
C ARG A 207 1.29 -2.25 -8.29
N ILE A 208 0.24 -2.50 -7.53
CA ILE A 208 -0.51 -3.76 -7.51
C ILE A 208 -1.96 -3.46 -7.88
N ASP A 209 -2.46 -4.07 -8.93
CA ASP A 209 -3.84 -3.94 -9.39
C ASP A 209 -4.57 -5.26 -9.14
N CYS A 210 -5.45 -5.25 -8.14
CA CYS A 210 -6.22 -6.42 -7.72
C CYS A 210 -7.63 -6.37 -8.30
N ALA A 211 -8.10 -7.49 -8.86
CA ALA A 211 -9.50 -7.63 -9.23
C ALA A 211 -10.37 -7.77 -7.98
N VAL A 212 -11.49 -7.05 -7.96
CA VAL A 212 -12.51 -7.19 -6.93
C VAL A 212 -13.62 -8.09 -7.48
N GLY A 213 -13.60 -9.36 -7.10
CA GLY A 213 -14.60 -10.34 -7.50
C GLY A 213 -15.99 -9.99 -6.94
N LEU A 214 -17.05 -10.20 -7.76
CA LEU A 214 -18.43 -10.02 -7.30
C LEU A 214 -18.88 -11.15 -6.38
N SER A 215 -18.41 -12.37 -6.63
CA SER A 215 -18.82 -13.57 -5.89
C SER A 215 -18.59 -13.47 -4.38
N PRO A 216 -17.41 -13.05 -3.88
CA PRO A 216 -17.20 -12.83 -2.45
C PRO A 216 -18.12 -11.77 -1.86
N VAL A 217 -18.34 -10.65 -2.57
CA VAL A 217 -19.24 -9.58 -2.11
C VAL A 217 -20.68 -10.05 -1.99
N ILE A 218 -21.18 -10.77 -3.01
CA ILE A 218 -22.55 -11.32 -2.99
C ILE A 218 -22.69 -12.36 -1.87
N ARG A 219 -21.71 -13.23 -1.66
CA ARG A 219 -21.71 -14.23 -0.59
C ARG A 219 -21.79 -13.57 0.78
N GLN A 220 -20.95 -12.58 1.03
CA GLN A 220 -20.96 -11.83 2.30
C GLN A 220 -22.30 -11.10 2.52
N MET A 221 -22.90 -10.55 1.47
CA MET A 221 -24.26 -9.99 1.54
C MET A 221 -25.31 -11.05 1.90
N ALA A 222 -25.26 -12.21 1.26
CA ALA A 222 -26.22 -13.31 1.50
C ALA A 222 -26.13 -13.82 2.95
N ASP A 223 -24.92 -14.02 3.46
CA ASP A 223 -24.68 -14.44 4.84
C ASP A 223 -25.25 -13.43 5.84
N THR A 224 -25.10 -12.14 5.59
CA THR A 224 -25.65 -11.08 6.44
C THR A 224 -27.18 -11.02 6.36
N LEU A 225 -27.76 -11.23 5.17
CA LEU A 225 -29.21 -11.29 4.99
C LEU A 225 -29.81 -12.49 5.71
N LEU A 226 -29.18 -13.66 5.61
CA LEU A 226 -29.61 -14.88 6.31
C LEU A 226 -29.58 -14.71 7.83
N LEU A 227 -28.49 -14.09 8.35
CA LEU A 227 -28.38 -13.78 9.78
C LEU A 227 -29.46 -12.80 10.25
N SER A 228 -29.82 -11.80 9.45
CA SER A 228 -30.87 -10.84 9.78
C SER A 228 -32.26 -11.48 9.76
N LEU A 229 -32.47 -12.51 8.94
CA LEU A 229 -33.73 -13.27 8.87
C LEU A 229 -33.84 -14.34 9.97
N SER A 230 -32.68 -14.87 10.45
CA SER A 230 -32.64 -15.90 11.50
C SER A 230 -32.73 -15.34 12.93
N CYS A 231 -32.68 -14.01 13.10
CA CYS A 231 -32.87 -13.35 14.38
C CYS A 231 -34.27 -12.71 14.47
N PRO A 232 -35.37 -13.48 14.74
CA PRO A 232 -36.72 -12.96 14.74
C PRO A 232 -37.13 -12.25 16.04
N CYS A 233 -36.16 -11.92 16.92
CA CYS A 233 -36.48 -11.30 18.20
C CYS A 233 -35.38 -10.29 18.59
N CYS A 234 -35.55 -9.04 18.18
CA CYS A 234 -35.19 -7.85 18.93
C CYS A 234 -36.12 -6.71 18.55
#